data_0871e2d5cd54d79bd551ec289e929002
#
_entry.id   0871e2d5cd54d79bd551ec289e929002
#
_cell.length_a   1.000
_cell.length_b   1.000
_cell.length_c   1.000
_cell.angle_alpha   90.00
_cell.angle_beta   90.00
_cell.angle_gamma   90.00
#
_symmetry.space_group_name_H-M   'P 1'
#
loop_
_entity.id
_entity.type
_entity.pdbx_description
1 polymer ?
#
loop_
_entity_poly.entity_id
_entity_poly.type
_entity_poly.pdbx_seq_one_letter_code
_entity_poly.pdbx_strand_id
1 'polypeptide(L)'
;MNFDSIKKIKGFMPEHEGMALFKWAKKFSEFGPVLEIGTYCGKSSIYLSAGAKKNDQYVYTIDHHQGSEEHQLNEEYFDEEIYDHYMKRVNSLPLLIKNINKFSVKNIVPIIGESKKISSNWKSNIGMLFIDGGHSHESADNDYKYWESKISKGGCLVIHDIFENPDKGGQAPYEIYQKALKNNYKIHERVDTIVSLVKQ
;
A
#
# COMPACT_ATOMS: atom_id res chain seq x y z
N MET A 1 14.72 -13.15 6.25
CA MET A 1 14.57 -11.69 6.51
C MET A 1 14.34 -11.51 7.99
N ASN A 2 14.98 -10.53 8.62
CA ASN A 2 14.77 -10.23 10.04
C ASN A 2 13.64 -9.19 10.17
N PHE A 3 12.46 -9.59 10.63
CA PHE A 3 11.29 -8.73 10.80
C PHE A 3 11.50 -7.65 11.88
N ASP A 4 12.29 -7.91 12.93
CA ASP A 4 12.60 -6.90 13.96
C ASP A 4 13.31 -5.66 13.40
N SER A 5 14.07 -5.85 12.31
CA SER A 5 14.74 -4.74 11.64
C SER A 5 13.77 -3.89 10.81
N ILE A 6 12.66 -4.46 10.35
CA ILE A 6 11.63 -3.74 9.57
C ILE A 6 10.87 -2.75 10.45
N LYS A 7 10.66 -3.08 11.75
CA LYS A 7 10.02 -2.17 12.71
C LYS A 7 10.68 -0.79 12.77
N LYS A 8 12.00 -0.73 12.50
CA LYS A 8 12.81 0.49 12.54
C LYS A 8 12.72 1.34 11.28
N ILE A 9 12.03 0.86 10.26
CA ILE A 9 11.75 1.65 9.05
C ILE A 9 10.69 2.70 9.41
N LYS A 10 10.92 3.93 8.98
CA LYS A 10 9.96 5.01 9.10
C LYS A 10 8.66 4.63 8.37
N GLY A 11 7.52 4.87 9.01
CA GLY A 11 6.18 4.58 8.50
C GLY A 11 5.22 4.20 9.62
N PHE A 12 3.94 4.40 9.38
CA PHE A 12 2.88 4.35 10.40
C PHE A 12 2.38 2.93 10.69
N MET A 13 2.70 1.95 9.84
CA MET A 13 2.21 0.57 9.96
C MET A 13 2.76 -0.15 11.20
N PRO A 14 1.87 -0.65 12.10
CA PRO A 14 2.26 -1.49 13.22
C PRO A 14 2.80 -2.86 12.76
N GLU A 15 3.55 -3.53 13.63
CA GLU A 15 4.16 -4.83 13.28
C GLU A 15 3.12 -5.90 12.93
N HIS A 16 2.04 -5.99 13.70
CA HIS A 16 1.02 -7.03 13.52
C HIS A 16 0.29 -6.89 12.18
N GLU A 17 0.06 -5.67 11.70
CA GLU A 17 -0.48 -5.40 10.38
C GLU A 17 0.54 -5.71 9.27
N GLY A 18 1.80 -5.35 9.46
CA GLY A 18 2.88 -5.74 8.54
C GLY A 18 3.02 -7.26 8.41
N MET A 19 2.86 -8.00 9.52
CA MET A 19 2.85 -9.47 9.49
C MET A 19 1.60 -10.04 8.80
N ALA A 20 0.46 -9.38 8.87
CA ALA A 20 -0.73 -9.73 8.10
C ALA A 20 -0.46 -9.54 6.60
N LEU A 21 0.10 -8.39 6.19
CA LEU A 21 0.51 -8.15 4.80
C LEU A 21 1.47 -9.23 4.28
N PHE A 22 2.48 -9.60 5.07
CA PHE A 22 3.39 -10.70 4.70
C PHE A 22 2.63 -12.01 4.43
N LYS A 23 1.72 -12.40 5.33
CA LYS A 23 0.92 -13.63 5.21
C LYS A 23 0.02 -13.59 3.98
N TRP A 24 -0.67 -12.46 3.77
CA TRP A 24 -1.59 -12.30 2.64
C TRP A 24 -0.85 -12.22 1.31
N ALA A 25 0.26 -11.49 1.24
CA ALA A 25 1.10 -11.46 0.05
C ALA A 25 1.63 -12.87 -0.29
N LYS A 26 2.07 -13.66 0.72
CA LYS A 26 2.45 -15.07 0.50
C LYS A 26 1.32 -15.90 -0.08
N LYS A 27 0.09 -15.72 0.38
CA LYS A 27 -1.08 -16.48 -0.09
C LYS A 27 -1.52 -16.02 -1.48
N PHE A 28 -1.76 -14.74 -1.65
CA PHE A 28 -2.45 -14.23 -2.83
C PHE A 28 -1.54 -13.91 -4.02
N SER A 29 -0.23 -13.84 -3.82
CA SER A 29 0.71 -13.76 -4.95
C SER A 29 0.77 -15.03 -5.81
N GLU A 30 0.09 -16.12 -5.43
CA GLU A 30 -0.16 -17.26 -6.32
C GLU A 30 -1.02 -16.89 -7.53
N PHE A 31 -1.88 -15.87 -7.41
CA PHE A 31 -2.77 -15.39 -8.47
C PHE A 31 -2.14 -14.30 -9.36
N GLY A 32 -0.90 -13.91 -9.09
CA GLY A 32 -0.17 -12.86 -9.83
C GLY A 32 0.65 -11.96 -8.91
N PRO A 33 1.29 -10.92 -9.47
CA PRO A 33 2.10 -9.99 -8.69
C PRO A 33 1.27 -9.23 -7.65
N VAL A 34 1.97 -8.67 -6.67
CA VAL A 34 1.41 -7.74 -5.69
C VAL A 34 1.56 -6.32 -6.21
N LEU A 35 0.53 -5.51 -6.06
CA LEU A 35 0.57 -4.07 -6.32
C LEU A 35 0.21 -3.31 -5.05
N GLU A 36 1.02 -2.34 -4.71
CA GLU A 36 0.84 -1.41 -3.59
C GLU A 36 0.64 0.01 -4.12
N ILE A 37 -0.31 0.73 -3.54
CA ILE A 37 -0.53 2.16 -3.77
C ILE A 37 -0.30 2.88 -2.45
N GLY A 38 0.65 3.83 -2.42
CA GLY A 38 1.16 4.44 -1.21
C GLY A 38 2.37 3.67 -0.66
N THR A 39 3.57 4.12 -1.01
CA THR A 39 4.84 3.44 -0.67
C THR A 39 5.53 4.09 0.51
N TYR A 40 5.48 5.43 0.57
CA TYR A 40 6.20 6.23 1.53
C TYR A 40 7.69 5.84 1.61
N CYS A 41 8.18 5.36 2.77
CA CYS A 41 9.55 4.90 2.97
C CYS A 41 9.74 3.38 2.78
N GLY A 42 8.69 2.64 2.34
CA GLY A 42 8.76 1.24 1.94
C GLY A 42 8.63 0.22 3.06
N LYS A 43 8.08 0.59 4.24
CA LYS A 43 7.90 -0.34 5.35
C LYS A 43 6.97 -1.50 4.99
N SER A 44 5.77 -1.20 4.49
CA SER A 44 4.79 -2.16 3.97
C SER A 44 5.33 -2.94 2.77
N SER A 45 5.98 -2.25 1.82
CA SER A 45 6.57 -2.87 0.63
C SER A 45 7.54 -4.02 0.97
N ILE A 46 8.32 -3.89 2.05
CA ILE A 46 9.27 -4.92 2.47
C ILE A 46 8.54 -6.14 3.06
N TYR A 47 7.46 -5.96 3.83
CA TYR A 47 6.61 -7.07 4.28
C TYR A 47 5.96 -7.79 3.10
N LEU A 48 5.38 -7.04 2.17
CA LEU A 48 4.78 -7.57 0.94
C LEU A 48 5.79 -8.36 0.11
N SER A 49 6.98 -7.80 -0.08
CA SER A 49 8.07 -8.43 -0.81
C SER A 49 8.49 -9.77 -0.21
N ALA A 50 8.63 -9.83 1.12
CA ALA A 50 8.98 -11.07 1.81
C ALA A 50 7.93 -12.17 1.58
N GLY A 51 6.64 -11.80 1.52
CA GLY A 51 5.53 -12.71 1.21
C GLY A 51 5.54 -13.16 -0.25
N ALA A 52 5.53 -12.20 -1.17
CA ALA A 52 5.45 -12.43 -2.62
C ALA A 52 6.63 -13.26 -3.16
N LYS A 53 7.82 -13.09 -2.57
CA LYS A 53 9.01 -13.89 -2.90
C LYS A 53 8.80 -15.41 -2.73
N LYS A 54 7.83 -15.84 -1.91
CA LYS A 54 7.54 -17.27 -1.72
C LYS A 54 6.94 -17.92 -2.96
N ASN A 55 6.33 -17.14 -3.83
CA ASN A 55 5.76 -17.56 -5.11
C ASN A 55 6.51 -16.97 -6.30
N ASP A 56 7.74 -16.50 -6.08
CA ASP A 56 8.61 -15.89 -7.09
C ASP A 56 7.98 -14.68 -7.80
N GLN A 57 7.15 -13.92 -7.05
CA GLN A 57 6.43 -12.76 -7.57
C GLN A 57 7.08 -11.43 -7.18
N TYR A 58 6.84 -10.43 -8.02
CA TYR A 58 7.23 -9.04 -7.79
C TYR A 58 6.17 -8.28 -6.99
N VAL A 59 6.63 -7.26 -6.27
CA VAL A 59 5.82 -6.21 -5.69
C VAL A 59 6.05 -4.93 -6.49
N TYR A 60 5.03 -4.46 -7.17
CA TYR A 60 5.02 -3.15 -7.80
C TYR A 60 4.47 -2.16 -6.79
N THR A 61 5.21 -1.11 -6.48
CA THR A 61 4.77 -0.09 -5.54
C THR A 61 4.71 1.28 -6.21
N ILE A 62 3.55 1.91 -6.13
CA ILE A 62 3.23 3.16 -6.83
C ILE A 62 3.13 4.29 -5.82
N ASP A 63 3.92 5.33 -6.03
CA ASP A 63 3.87 6.56 -5.23
C ASP A 63 4.49 7.71 -6.03
N HIS A 64 4.00 8.92 -5.88
CA HIS A 64 4.65 10.12 -6.42
C HIS A 64 5.77 10.64 -5.51
N HIS A 65 5.88 10.13 -4.29
CA HIS A 65 6.90 10.45 -3.27
C HIS A 65 6.96 11.92 -2.82
N GLN A 66 5.86 12.65 -2.99
CA GLN A 66 5.76 14.06 -2.62
C GLN A 66 4.91 14.29 -1.37
N GLY A 67 4.47 13.20 -0.72
CA GLY A 67 3.54 13.22 0.40
C GLY A 67 2.12 13.60 0.00
N SER A 68 1.14 13.21 0.83
CA SER A 68 -0.23 13.70 0.74
C SER A 68 -0.34 15.13 1.29
N GLU A 69 -1.53 15.70 1.29
CA GLU A 69 -1.80 17.03 1.86
C GLU A 69 -1.38 17.12 3.33
N GLU A 70 -1.61 16.05 4.10
CA GLU A 70 -1.31 15.94 5.53
C GLU A 70 0.20 15.92 5.85
N HIS A 71 1.06 15.66 4.86
CA HIS A 71 2.52 15.60 5.03
C HIS A 71 3.23 16.92 4.68
N GLN A 72 2.50 17.93 4.22
CA GLN A 72 3.11 19.19 3.80
C GLN A 72 3.60 20.03 4.99
N LEU A 73 4.38 21.05 4.71
CA LEU A 73 4.94 21.93 5.74
C LEU A 73 3.81 22.57 6.59
N ASN A 74 3.92 22.45 7.91
CA ASN A 74 2.95 22.86 8.93
C ASN A 74 1.70 21.98 9.06
N GLU A 75 1.64 20.83 8.39
CA GLU A 75 0.57 19.85 8.57
C GLU A 75 0.91 18.80 9.64
N GLU A 76 -0.09 18.04 10.09
CA GLU A 76 0.00 17.12 11.24
C GLU A 76 1.08 16.04 11.09
N TYR A 77 1.27 15.52 9.88
CA TYR A 77 2.24 14.46 9.59
C TYR A 77 3.49 14.97 8.87
N PHE A 78 3.78 16.28 8.98
CA PHE A 78 5.03 16.83 8.45
C PHE A 78 6.25 16.16 9.07
N ASP A 79 7.21 15.82 8.22
CA ASP A 79 8.43 15.13 8.61
C ASP A 79 9.66 15.76 7.96
N GLU A 80 10.43 16.46 8.77
CA GLU A 80 11.66 17.17 8.38
C GLU A 80 12.71 16.25 7.73
N GLU A 81 12.79 14.96 8.12
CA GLU A 81 13.79 14.02 7.59
C GLU A 81 13.59 13.71 6.10
N ILE A 82 12.36 13.84 5.61
CA ILE A 82 12.00 13.59 4.21
C ILE A 82 11.63 14.87 3.46
N TYR A 83 11.78 16.03 4.10
CA TYR A 83 11.54 17.31 3.44
C TYR A 83 12.77 17.76 2.66
N ASP A 84 12.59 17.98 1.36
CA ASP A 84 13.61 18.50 0.47
C ASP A 84 13.57 20.04 0.48
N HIS A 85 14.48 20.66 1.20
CA HIS A 85 14.55 22.12 1.34
C HIS A 85 14.84 22.86 0.01
N TYR A 86 15.54 22.19 -0.91
CA TYR A 86 15.82 22.77 -2.21
C TYR A 86 14.58 22.78 -3.10
N MET A 87 13.89 21.64 -3.14
CA MET A 87 12.65 21.46 -3.92
C MET A 87 11.41 22.01 -3.18
N LYS A 88 11.55 22.39 -1.90
CA LYS A 88 10.47 22.85 -0.99
C LYS A 88 9.27 21.91 -0.96
N ARG A 89 9.53 20.61 -0.85
CA ARG A 89 8.51 19.56 -0.81
C ARG A 89 8.99 18.29 -0.14
N VAL A 90 8.06 17.46 0.29
CA VAL A 90 8.36 16.09 0.74
C VAL A 90 8.99 15.28 -0.39
N ASN A 91 9.99 14.45 -0.05
CA ASN A 91 10.63 13.51 -0.95
C ASN A 91 11.01 12.21 -0.20
N SER A 92 10.11 11.24 -0.17
CA SER A 92 10.33 9.96 0.51
C SER A 92 11.17 8.96 -0.31
N LEU A 93 11.37 9.19 -1.61
CA LEU A 93 12.05 8.27 -2.53
C LEU A 93 13.48 7.89 -2.10
N PRO A 94 14.35 8.81 -1.62
CA PRO A 94 15.69 8.44 -1.17
C PRO A 94 15.67 7.43 -0.02
N LEU A 95 14.74 7.56 0.93
CA LEU A 95 14.60 6.62 2.04
C LEU A 95 14.05 5.26 1.58
N LEU A 96 13.10 5.22 0.65
CA LEU A 96 12.66 3.98 0.02
C LEU A 96 13.84 3.21 -0.57
N ILE A 97 14.64 3.85 -1.43
CA ILE A 97 15.79 3.21 -2.09
C ILE A 97 16.83 2.74 -1.07
N LYS A 98 17.11 3.56 -0.04
CA LYS A 98 18.00 3.19 1.07
C LYS A 98 17.49 1.93 1.80
N ASN A 99 16.18 1.82 2.06
CA ASN A 99 15.59 0.68 2.74
C ASN A 99 15.58 -0.58 1.86
N ILE A 100 15.23 -0.49 0.58
CA ILE A 100 15.33 -1.61 -0.37
C ILE A 100 16.75 -2.18 -0.39
N ASN A 101 17.77 -1.33 -0.47
CA ASN A 101 19.16 -1.73 -0.47
C ASN A 101 19.59 -2.35 0.87
N LYS A 102 19.21 -1.73 1.99
CA LYS A 102 19.53 -2.21 3.35
C LYS A 102 19.01 -3.63 3.60
N PHE A 103 17.81 -3.93 3.11
CA PHE A 103 17.19 -5.26 3.26
C PHE A 103 17.54 -6.22 2.11
N SER A 104 18.36 -5.78 1.14
CA SER A 104 18.77 -6.55 -0.03
C SER A 104 17.57 -7.16 -0.78
N VAL A 105 16.49 -6.40 -0.88
CA VAL A 105 15.26 -6.84 -1.55
C VAL A 105 15.41 -6.69 -3.06
N LYS A 106 15.08 -7.76 -3.82
CA LYS A 106 15.28 -7.80 -5.28
C LYS A 106 13.97 -7.87 -6.08
N ASN A 107 12.85 -8.05 -5.40
CA ASN A 107 11.54 -8.20 -6.03
C ASN A 107 10.57 -7.03 -5.74
N ILE A 108 11.08 -5.87 -5.35
CA ILE A 108 10.33 -4.61 -5.33
C ILE A 108 10.67 -3.80 -6.58
N VAL A 109 9.64 -3.32 -7.27
CA VAL A 109 9.74 -2.45 -8.44
C VAL A 109 9.02 -1.14 -8.12
N PRO A 110 9.72 -0.08 -7.71
CA PRO A 110 9.12 1.23 -7.51
C PRO A 110 8.68 1.84 -8.84
N ILE A 111 7.46 2.38 -8.86
CA ILE A 111 6.90 3.12 -9.99
C ILE A 111 6.54 4.52 -9.49
N ILE A 112 7.28 5.51 -9.97
CA ILE A 112 7.10 6.90 -9.54
C ILE A 112 6.02 7.57 -10.38
N GLY A 113 4.93 7.99 -9.75
CA GLY A 113 3.85 8.70 -10.42
C GLY A 113 2.49 8.53 -9.76
N GLU A 114 1.48 9.13 -10.38
CA GLU A 114 0.10 9.03 -9.92
C GLU A 114 -0.54 7.69 -10.31
N SER A 115 -1.12 7.02 -9.33
CA SER A 115 -1.80 5.72 -9.46
C SER A 115 -2.79 5.68 -10.63
N LYS A 116 -3.65 6.68 -10.74
CA LYS A 116 -4.64 6.82 -11.82
C LYS A 116 -4.00 6.83 -13.21
N LYS A 117 -2.90 7.57 -13.41
CA LYS A 117 -2.22 7.66 -14.71
C LYS A 117 -1.56 6.35 -15.09
N ILE A 118 -0.96 5.66 -14.10
CA ILE A 118 -0.29 4.38 -14.31
C ILE A 118 -1.31 3.30 -14.66
N SER A 119 -2.46 3.29 -13.99
CA SER A 119 -3.51 2.28 -14.18
C SER A 119 -4.03 2.22 -15.61
N SER A 120 -4.10 3.35 -16.34
CA SER A 120 -4.60 3.40 -17.72
C SER A 120 -3.78 2.55 -18.70
N ASN A 121 -2.50 2.35 -18.41
CA ASN A 121 -1.57 1.56 -19.23
C ASN A 121 -1.23 0.19 -18.63
N TRP A 122 -1.76 -0.13 -17.45
CA TRP A 122 -1.53 -1.41 -16.80
C TRP A 122 -2.36 -2.53 -17.44
N LYS A 123 -1.70 -3.55 -17.98
CA LYS A 123 -2.34 -4.65 -18.73
C LYS A 123 -2.39 -5.97 -17.98
N SER A 124 -1.51 -6.16 -16.99
CA SER A 124 -1.39 -7.42 -16.27
C SER A 124 -2.43 -7.55 -15.17
N ASN A 125 -2.87 -8.79 -14.91
CA ASN A 125 -3.66 -9.08 -13.72
C ASN A 125 -2.80 -9.00 -12.47
N ILE A 126 -3.43 -8.72 -11.33
CA ILE A 126 -2.82 -8.55 -10.01
C ILE A 126 -3.36 -9.66 -9.10
N GLY A 127 -2.47 -10.32 -8.36
CA GLY A 127 -2.86 -11.31 -7.35
C GLY A 127 -3.32 -10.65 -6.05
N MET A 128 -2.68 -9.55 -5.67
CA MET A 128 -3.04 -8.78 -4.48
C MET A 128 -2.86 -7.29 -4.76
N LEU A 129 -3.89 -6.50 -4.49
CA LEU A 129 -3.85 -5.04 -4.47
C LEU A 129 -3.87 -4.57 -3.02
N PHE A 130 -2.92 -3.73 -2.62
CA PHE A 130 -2.91 -3.05 -1.34
C PHE A 130 -3.07 -1.54 -1.54
N ILE A 131 -4.10 -0.95 -0.94
CA ILE A 131 -4.39 0.49 -0.97
C ILE A 131 -4.06 1.08 0.39
N ASP A 132 -3.05 1.96 0.40
CA ASP A 132 -2.52 2.69 1.56
C ASP A 132 -2.05 4.09 1.11
N GLY A 133 -2.81 4.70 0.20
CA GLY A 133 -2.53 5.99 -0.40
C GLY A 133 -3.13 7.18 0.37
N GLY A 134 -3.40 8.28 -0.33
CA GLY A 134 -4.00 9.46 0.29
C GLY A 134 -5.42 9.22 0.81
N HIS A 135 -5.75 9.82 1.96
CA HIS A 135 -7.01 9.62 2.67
C HIS A 135 -8.14 10.57 2.24
N SER A 136 -7.95 11.39 1.20
CA SER A 136 -9.06 12.13 0.62
C SER A 136 -10.04 11.18 -0.07
N HIS A 137 -11.35 11.50 -0.02
CA HIS A 137 -12.38 10.68 -0.68
C HIS A 137 -12.11 10.48 -2.17
N GLU A 138 -11.62 11.52 -2.86
CA GLU A 138 -11.28 11.44 -4.28
C GLU A 138 -10.10 10.50 -4.53
N SER A 139 -9.04 10.57 -3.73
CA SER A 139 -7.86 9.72 -3.87
C SER A 139 -8.21 8.25 -3.66
N ALA A 140 -8.83 7.92 -2.54
CA ALA A 140 -9.22 6.55 -2.19
C ALA A 140 -10.19 5.94 -3.23
N ASP A 141 -11.20 6.71 -3.67
CA ASP A 141 -12.16 6.24 -4.69
C ASP A 141 -11.49 6.01 -6.04
N ASN A 142 -10.57 6.88 -6.46
CA ASN A 142 -9.78 6.70 -7.67
C ASN A 142 -8.92 5.44 -7.61
N ASP A 143 -8.19 5.22 -6.50
CA ASP A 143 -7.34 4.05 -6.33
C ASP A 143 -8.15 2.75 -6.40
N TYR A 144 -9.29 2.68 -5.74
CA TYR A 144 -10.19 1.54 -5.84
C TYR A 144 -10.72 1.36 -7.26
N LYS A 145 -11.34 2.41 -7.84
CA LYS A 145 -12.04 2.38 -9.12
C LYS A 145 -11.16 1.98 -10.29
N TYR A 146 -9.92 2.48 -10.34
CA TYR A 146 -9.02 2.25 -11.47
C TYR A 146 -8.26 0.92 -11.38
N TRP A 147 -8.18 0.30 -10.20
CA TRP A 147 -7.39 -0.91 -10.00
C TRP A 147 -8.20 -2.16 -9.68
N GLU A 148 -9.41 -2.02 -9.15
CA GLU A 148 -10.26 -3.13 -8.71
C GLU A 148 -10.47 -4.18 -9.83
N SER A 149 -10.75 -3.72 -11.04
CA SER A 149 -11.01 -4.61 -12.20
C SER A 149 -9.79 -5.45 -12.60
N LYS A 150 -8.58 -5.04 -12.21
CA LYS A 150 -7.31 -5.71 -12.54
C LYS A 150 -6.96 -6.84 -11.57
N ILE A 151 -7.66 -6.94 -10.44
CA ILE A 151 -7.47 -8.04 -9.49
C ILE A 151 -8.01 -9.32 -10.10
N SER A 152 -7.17 -10.37 -10.10
CA SER A 152 -7.56 -11.71 -10.56
C SER A 152 -8.74 -12.25 -9.76
N LYS A 153 -9.57 -13.08 -10.37
CA LYS A 153 -10.55 -13.88 -9.63
C LYS A 153 -9.83 -14.75 -8.60
N GLY A 154 -10.30 -14.77 -7.35
CA GLY A 154 -9.60 -15.40 -6.22
C GLY A 154 -8.45 -14.57 -5.64
N GLY A 155 -8.08 -13.48 -6.29
CA GLY A 155 -7.11 -12.51 -5.79
C GLY A 155 -7.65 -11.68 -4.64
N CYS A 156 -6.81 -10.81 -4.09
CA CYS A 156 -7.08 -10.08 -2.84
C CYS A 156 -7.02 -8.56 -3.02
N LEU A 157 -8.01 -7.87 -2.47
CA LEU A 157 -7.96 -6.44 -2.18
C LEU A 157 -7.66 -6.26 -0.70
N VAL A 158 -6.66 -5.45 -0.38
CA VAL A 158 -6.30 -5.07 0.99
C VAL A 158 -6.42 -3.55 1.13
N ILE A 159 -7.05 -3.09 2.19
CA ILE A 159 -7.27 -1.67 2.48
C ILE A 159 -6.79 -1.39 3.90
N HIS A 160 -6.00 -0.33 4.07
CA HIS A 160 -5.53 0.17 5.36
C HIS A 160 -6.46 1.26 5.92
N ASP A 161 -6.30 1.58 7.20
CA ASP A 161 -7.02 2.65 7.91
C ASP A 161 -8.55 2.53 7.90
N ILE A 162 -9.04 1.33 8.15
CA ILE A 162 -10.48 1.06 8.27
C ILE A 162 -10.97 1.49 9.67
N PHE A 163 -11.56 2.66 9.74
CA PHE A 163 -12.22 3.21 10.92
C PHE A 163 -13.73 3.31 10.71
N GLU A 164 -14.52 2.52 11.48
CA GLU A 164 -15.98 2.56 11.40
C GLU A 164 -16.57 3.81 12.07
N ASN A 165 -15.86 4.32 13.08
CA ASN A 165 -16.25 5.53 13.80
C ASN A 165 -15.46 6.74 13.24
N PRO A 166 -16.14 7.77 12.71
CA PRO A 166 -15.51 8.98 12.18
C PRO A 166 -14.59 9.71 13.19
N ASP A 167 -14.87 9.58 14.48
CA ASP A 167 -14.05 10.20 15.54
C ASP A 167 -12.67 9.54 15.70
N LYS A 168 -12.45 8.36 15.07
CA LYS A 168 -11.21 7.59 15.17
C LYS A 168 -10.28 7.72 13.97
N GLY A 169 -10.78 8.21 12.85
CA GLY A 169 -9.97 8.34 11.64
C GLY A 169 -10.79 8.66 10.39
N GLY A 170 -10.07 8.87 9.28
CA GLY A 170 -10.65 9.19 8.00
C GLY A 170 -11.61 8.14 7.47
N GLN A 171 -12.70 8.56 6.82
CA GLN A 171 -13.76 7.66 6.37
C GLN A 171 -13.58 7.14 4.95
N ALA A 172 -12.70 7.73 4.16
CA ALA A 172 -12.53 7.35 2.76
C ALA A 172 -12.11 5.87 2.57
N PRO A 173 -11.14 5.31 3.34
CA PRO A 173 -10.84 3.87 3.28
C PRO A 173 -12.03 2.99 3.68
N TYR A 174 -12.80 3.39 4.69
CA TYR A 174 -14.00 2.65 5.10
C TYR A 174 -15.08 2.64 4.02
N GLU A 175 -15.27 3.73 3.29
CA GLU A 175 -16.23 3.80 2.18
C GLU A 175 -15.85 2.87 1.03
N ILE A 176 -14.58 2.80 0.63
CA ILE A 176 -14.16 1.85 -0.42
C ILE A 176 -14.26 0.40 0.05
N TYR A 177 -14.01 0.12 1.34
CA TYR A 177 -14.28 -1.18 1.94
C TYR A 177 -15.76 -1.58 1.80
N GLN A 178 -16.69 -0.67 2.14
CA GLN A 178 -18.12 -0.91 1.99
C GLN A 178 -18.55 -1.08 0.50
N LYS A 179 -17.95 -0.33 -0.41
CA LYS A 179 -18.15 -0.51 -1.87
C LYS A 179 -17.68 -1.88 -2.33
N ALA A 180 -16.53 -2.33 -1.90
CA ALA A 180 -15.98 -3.64 -2.25
C ALA A 180 -16.91 -4.78 -1.79
N LEU A 181 -17.43 -4.72 -0.57
CA LEU A 181 -18.40 -5.72 -0.05
C LEU A 181 -19.67 -5.82 -0.89
N LYS A 182 -20.10 -4.73 -1.53
CA LYS A 182 -21.25 -4.71 -2.46
C LYS A 182 -20.86 -5.19 -3.86
N ASN A 183 -19.56 -5.23 -4.20
CA ASN A 183 -19.04 -5.51 -5.53
C ASN A 183 -18.32 -6.87 -5.61
N ASN A 184 -18.95 -7.92 -5.09
CA ASN A 184 -18.46 -9.29 -5.26
C ASN A 184 -17.15 -9.63 -4.52
N TYR A 185 -16.88 -8.95 -3.40
CA TYR A 185 -15.79 -9.29 -2.49
C TYR A 185 -16.34 -9.88 -1.18
N LYS A 186 -15.56 -10.79 -0.59
CA LYS A 186 -15.83 -11.33 0.74
C LYS A 186 -14.65 -11.07 1.67
N ILE A 187 -14.94 -10.77 2.93
CA ILE A 187 -13.91 -10.62 3.96
C ILE A 187 -13.14 -11.94 4.09
N HIS A 188 -11.82 -11.85 3.97
CA HIS A 188 -10.91 -12.94 4.26
C HIS A 188 -10.41 -12.87 5.70
N GLU A 189 -9.88 -11.72 6.08
CA GLU A 189 -9.33 -11.47 7.42
C GLU A 189 -9.25 -9.97 7.68
N ARG A 190 -9.40 -9.58 8.94
CA ARG A 190 -9.14 -8.23 9.44
C ARG A 190 -8.16 -8.31 10.60
N VAL A 191 -7.17 -7.43 10.59
CA VAL A 191 -6.19 -7.28 11.68
C VAL A 191 -6.11 -5.79 11.99
N ASP A 192 -6.65 -5.38 13.14
CA ASP A 192 -6.73 -3.99 13.58
C ASP A 192 -7.42 -3.09 12.52
N THR A 193 -6.67 -2.16 11.92
CA THR A 193 -7.22 -1.23 10.92
C THR A 193 -7.07 -1.72 9.47
N ILE A 194 -6.38 -2.84 9.24
CA ILE A 194 -6.19 -3.39 7.90
C ILE A 194 -7.16 -4.55 7.62
N VAL A 195 -7.77 -4.56 6.45
CA VAL A 195 -8.70 -5.62 6.01
C VAL A 195 -8.28 -6.21 4.68
N SER A 196 -8.39 -7.54 4.57
CA SER A 196 -8.22 -8.27 3.31
C SER A 196 -9.56 -8.83 2.81
N LEU A 197 -9.82 -8.68 1.53
CA LEU A 197 -11.05 -9.06 0.85
C LEU A 197 -10.72 -9.92 -0.37
N VAL A 198 -11.38 -11.06 -0.54
CA VAL A 198 -11.19 -11.95 -1.70
C VAL A 198 -12.23 -11.68 -2.76
N LYS A 199 -11.78 -11.50 -4.00
CA LYS A 199 -12.63 -11.34 -5.20
C LYS A 199 -13.27 -12.68 -5.57
N GLN A 200 -14.59 -12.73 -5.69
CA GLN A 200 -15.36 -13.94 -5.99
C GLN A 200 -15.45 -14.28 -7.47
#